data_17079b747972e6b0abf4ddc881f68a3e
#
_entry.id   17079b747972e6b0abf4ddc881f68a3e
#
_cell.length_a   1.000
_cell.length_b   1.000
_cell.length_c   1.000
_cell.angle_alpha   90.00
_cell.angle_beta   90.00
_cell.angle_gamma   90.00
#
_symmetry.space_group_name_H-M   'P 1'
#
loop_
_entity.id
_entity.type
_entity.pdbx_description
1 polymer ?
#
loop_
_entity_poly.entity_id
_entity_poly.type
_entity_poly.pdbx_seq_one_letter_code
_entity_poly.pdbx_strand_id
1 'polypeptide(L)'
;MRAPDFAYGTFRTLWQQSGGRLDGGWRVGVLPPDATEVFSYDSLSLAEVIRLINKFSSNSMARQLLLTVAAEKAGPPGTTDGGRRAIVDFLASQGISIPELVLENGSGLSRDERISAQGLADVLLSAWRSQYMPEFAASLPLSATDGTLRKRFRAPEMQGRLRMKTGTLEGVSALAGYVNAASGRTFITVIMLNHPAAAGAGPAVQTALVEWVFGQ
;
A
#
# COMPACT_ATOMS: atom_id res chain seq x y z
N MET A 1 -18.50 -16.24 1.46
CA MET A 1 -18.77 -16.39 0.00
C MET A 1 -17.41 -16.50 -0.69
N ARG A 2 -17.19 -17.48 -1.56
CA ARG A 2 -15.94 -17.60 -2.34
C ARG A 2 -15.91 -16.54 -3.43
N ALA A 3 -14.72 -16.08 -3.84
CA ALA A 3 -14.58 -15.05 -4.86
C ALA A 3 -15.28 -15.38 -6.21
N PRO A 4 -15.22 -16.62 -6.74
CA PRO A 4 -15.94 -16.98 -7.95
C PRO A 4 -17.46 -16.90 -7.82
N ASP A 5 -18.02 -17.28 -6.65
CA ASP A 5 -19.47 -17.19 -6.39
C ASP A 5 -19.92 -15.72 -6.41
N PHE A 6 -19.11 -14.84 -5.81
CA PHE A 6 -19.40 -13.40 -5.80
C PHE A 6 -19.35 -12.81 -7.20
N ALA A 7 -18.28 -13.10 -7.96
CA ALA A 7 -18.11 -12.60 -9.32
C ALA A 7 -19.26 -13.03 -10.22
N TYR A 8 -19.63 -14.34 -10.20
CA TYR A 8 -20.76 -14.86 -10.97
C TYR A 8 -22.07 -14.22 -10.54
N GLY A 9 -22.35 -14.13 -9.24
CA GLY A 9 -23.58 -13.55 -8.73
C GLY A 9 -23.73 -12.07 -9.12
N THR A 10 -22.67 -11.30 -9.02
CA THR A 10 -22.64 -9.89 -9.45
C THR A 10 -22.89 -9.77 -10.96
N PHE A 11 -22.15 -10.52 -11.76
CA PHE A 11 -22.34 -10.52 -13.22
C PHE A 11 -23.77 -10.91 -13.60
N ARG A 12 -24.29 -12.01 -13.06
CA ARG A 12 -25.66 -12.47 -13.33
C ARG A 12 -26.69 -11.41 -13.00
N THR A 13 -26.57 -10.77 -11.84
CA THR A 13 -27.51 -9.74 -11.40
C THR A 13 -27.49 -8.53 -12.35
N LEU A 14 -26.31 -8.01 -12.66
CA LEU A 14 -26.16 -6.88 -13.57
C LEU A 14 -26.66 -7.21 -14.99
N TRP A 15 -26.36 -8.42 -15.49
CA TRP A 15 -26.81 -8.87 -16.78
C TRP A 15 -28.35 -8.95 -16.87
N GLN A 16 -28.99 -9.48 -15.84
CA GLN A 16 -30.45 -9.54 -15.76
C GLN A 16 -31.10 -8.16 -15.64
N GLN A 17 -30.50 -7.25 -14.84
CA GLN A 17 -30.95 -5.86 -14.73
C GLN A 17 -30.84 -5.10 -16.07
N SER A 18 -29.89 -5.48 -16.91
CA SER A 18 -29.71 -4.93 -18.27
C SER A 18 -30.63 -5.60 -19.32
N GLY A 19 -31.56 -6.47 -18.89
CA GLY A 19 -32.49 -7.16 -19.78
C GLY A 19 -31.93 -8.44 -20.39
N GLY A 20 -30.73 -8.84 -20.04
CA GLY A 20 -30.12 -10.09 -20.50
C GLY A 20 -30.66 -11.32 -19.77
N ARG A 21 -30.58 -12.48 -20.45
CA ARG A 21 -30.92 -13.78 -19.86
C ARG A 21 -29.66 -14.63 -19.71
N LEU A 22 -29.47 -15.23 -18.56
CA LEU A 22 -28.37 -16.15 -18.27
C LEU A 22 -28.93 -17.40 -17.60
N ASP A 23 -28.97 -18.49 -18.35
CA ASP A 23 -29.40 -19.80 -17.89
C ASP A 23 -28.15 -20.66 -17.59
N GLY A 24 -28.07 -21.21 -16.41
CA GLY A 24 -26.96 -22.06 -15.98
C GLY A 24 -26.15 -21.51 -14.81
N GLY A 25 -25.07 -22.20 -14.50
CA GLY A 25 -24.15 -21.89 -13.43
C GLY A 25 -22.77 -21.51 -13.92
N TRP A 26 -21.80 -21.53 -13.01
CA TRP A 26 -20.39 -21.28 -13.32
C TRP A 26 -19.53 -22.51 -12.96
N ARG A 27 -18.38 -22.62 -13.58
CA ARG A 27 -17.34 -23.61 -13.25
C ARG A 27 -15.95 -22.99 -13.43
N VAL A 28 -14.99 -23.50 -12.67
CA VAL A 28 -13.58 -23.22 -12.92
C VAL A 28 -13.11 -24.10 -14.09
N GLY A 29 -12.36 -23.53 -15.02
CA GLY A 29 -11.83 -24.25 -16.17
C GLY A 29 -10.72 -23.47 -16.87
N VAL A 30 -10.11 -24.10 -17.84
CA VAL A 30 -9.15 -23.44 -18.75
C VAL A 30 -9.95 -22.77 -19.87
N LEU A 31 -9.54 -21.57 -20.27
CA LEU A 31 -10.14 -20.86 -21.41
C LEU A 31 -9.96 -21.71 -22.68
N PRO A 32 -11.03 -22.03 -23.44
CA PRO A 32 -10.90 -22.74 -24.71
C PRO A 32 -10.00 -21.96 -25.69
N PRO A 33 -9.17 -22.65 -26.50
CA PRO A 33 -8.29 -21.98 -27.43
C PRO A 33 -9.00 -21.19 -28.55
N ASP A 34 -10.23 -21.54 -28.83
CA ASP A 34 -11.13 -20.93 -29.81
C ASP A 34 -12.08 -19.89 -29.23
N ALA A 35 -11.92 -19.55 -27.94
CA ALA A 35 -12.71 -18.51 -27.28
C ALA A 35 -12.41 -17.14 -27.92
N THR A 36 -13.46 -16.42 -28.26
CA THR A 36 -13.37 -15.07 -28.81
C THR A 36 -13.52 -14.05 -27.66
N GLU A 37 -12.60 -13.08 -27.61
CA GLU A 37 -12.74 -11.95 -26.71
C GLU A 37 -13.94 -11.11 -27.11
N VAL A 38 -14.88 -10.93 -26.18
CA VAL A 38 -16.09 -10.12 -26.40
C VAL A 38 -15.81 -8.66 -26.10
N PHE A 39 -15.09 -8.40 -25.00
CA PHE A 39 -14.62 -7.08 -24.66
C PHE A 39 -13.52 -7.17 -23.61
N SER A 40 -12.66 -6.14 -23.52
CA SER A 40 -11.72 -5.96 -22.41
C SER A 40 -11.93 -4.61 -21.74
N TYR A 41 -11.59 -4.55 -20.47
CA TYR A 41 -11.66 -3.33 -19.66
C TYR A 41 -10.35 -3.14 -18.91
N ASP A 42 -9.69 -2.02 -19.18
CA ASP A 42 -8.45 -1.68 -18.52
C ASP A 42 -8.70 -1.19 -17.11
N SER A 43 -7.87 -1.63 -16.16
CA SER A 43 -7.90 -1.12 -14.81
C SER A 43 -7.39 0.33 -14.74
N LEU A 44 -7.49 0.93 -13.55
CA LEU A 44 -6.79 2.18 -13.27
C LEU A 44 -5.28 2.02 -13.51
N SER A 45 -4.61 3.13 -13.84
CA SER A 45 -3.14 3.14 -13.93
C SER A 45 -2.49 2.69 -12.61
N LEU A 46 -1.28 2.14 -12.69
CA LEU A 46 -0.55 1.69 -11.49
C LEU A 46 -0.37 2.83 -10.47
N ALA A 47 -0.12 4.05 -10.92
CA ALA A 47 0.01 5.23 -10.06
C ALA A 47 -1.29 5.52 -9.28
N GLU A 48 -2.45 5.39 -9.92
CA GLU A 48 -3.75 5.55 -9.27
C GLU A 48 -4.03 4.41 -8.28
N VAL A 49 -3.71 3.17 -8.65
CA VAL A 49 -3.84 2.00 -7.76
C VAL A 49 -2.97 2.17 -6.50
N ILE A 50 -1.71 2.56 -6.64
CA ILE A 50 -0.80 2.84 -5.52
C ILE A 50 -1.35 3.98 -4.64
N ARG A 51 -1.91 5.02 -5.25
CA ARG A 51 -2.55 6.11 -4.53
C ARG A 51 -3.72 5.62 -3.68
N LEU A 52 -4.59 4.79 -4.21
CA LEU A 52 -5.70 4.20 -3.46
C LEU A 52 -5.20 3.30 -2.32
N ILE A 53 -4.18 2.47 -2.57
CA ILE A 53 -3.55 1.64 -1.54
C ILE A 53 -3.05 2.51 -0.39
N ASN A 54 -2.27 3.54 -0.68
CA ASN A 54 -1.62 4.34 0.35
C ASN A 54 -2.59 5.28 1.07
N LYS A 55 -3.46 6.00 0.35
CA LYS A 55 -4.43 6.94 0.94
C LYS A 55 -5.43 6.25 1.86
N PHE A 56 -5.94 5.09 1.45
CA PHE A 56 -7.01 4.39 2.17
C PHE A 56 -6.53 3.14 2.91
N SER A 57 -5.24 2.83 2.83
CA SER A 57 -4.64 1.66 3.48
C SER A 57 -5.34 0.34 3.09
N SER A 58 -5.56 0.16 1.77
CA SER A 58 -6.27 -1.02 1.25
C SER A 58 -5.38 -2.26 1.28
N ASN A 59 -5.64 -3.15 2.25
CA ASN A 59 -4.90 -4.40 2.41
C ASN A 59 -5.10 -5.37 1.25
N SER A 60 -6.32 -5.45 0.71
CA SER A 60 -6.62 -6.33 -0.42
C SER A 60 -5.90 -5.91 -1.69
N MET A 61 -5.89 -4.60 -1.99
CA MET A 61 -5.17 -4.07 -3.15
C MET A 61 -3.65 -4.21 -2.99
N ALA A 62 -3.11 -4.02 -1.77
CA ALA A 62 -1.68 -4.20 -1.51
C ALA A 62 -1.24 -5.67 -1.71
N ARG A 63 -2.04 -6.63 -1.24
CA ARG A 63 -1.81 -8.07 -1.50
C ARG A 63 -1.87 -8.39 -2.99
N GLN A 64 -2.87 -7.85 -3.69
CA GLN A 64 -2.99 -8.05 -5.12
C GLN A 64 -1.79 -7.46 -5.88
N LEU A 65 -1.30 -6.29 -5.47
CA LEU A 65 -0.11 -5.69 -6.06
C LEU A 65 1.13 -6.57 -5.89
N LEU A 66 1.32 -7.18 -4.71
CA LEU A 66 2.42 -8.14 -4.49
C LEU A 66 2.35 -9.32 -5.46
N LEU A 67 1.15 -9.89 -5.66
CA LEU A 67 0.95 -10.99 -6.60
C LEU A 67 1.15 -10.55 -8.06
N THR A 68 0.75 -9.34 -8.42
CA THR A 68 0.99 -8.77 -9.74
C THR A 68 2.49 -8.58 -9.99
N VAL A 69 3.23 -8.04 -9.03
CA VAL A 69 4.71 -7.94 -9.12
C VAL A 69 5.35 -9.32 -9.33
N ALA A 70 4.86 -10.35 -8.62
CA ALA A 70 5.33 -11.71 -8.81
C ALA A 70 5.07 -12.22 -10.24
N ALA A 71 3.87 -12.04 -10.75
CA ALA A 71 3.49 -12.49 -12.10
C ALA A 71 4.29 -11.78 -13.18
N GLU A 72 4.52 -10.48 -13.06
CA GLU A 72 5.32 -9.68 -14.00
C GLU A 72 6.80 -10.06 -14.02
N LYS A 73 7.35 -10.49 -12.85
CA LYS A 73 8.77 -10.85 -12.73
C LYS A 73 9.08 -12.30 -13.08
N ALA A 74 8.17 -13.22 -12.79
CA ALA A 74 8.43 -14.67 -12.89
C ALA A 74 7.40 -15.42 -13.77
N GLY A 75 6.43 -14.70 -14.33
CA GLY A 75 5.31 -15.29 -15.08
C GLY A 75 4.15 -15.72 -14.18
N PRO A 76 2.92 -15.80 -14.74
CA PRO A 76 1.74 -16.22 -14.03
C PRO A 76 1.75 -17.74 -13.72
N PRO A 77 1.11 -18.19 -12.62
CA PRO A 77 0.42 -17.36 -11.62
C PRO A 77 1.40 -16.69 -10.66
N GLY A 78 1.11 -15.41 -10.29
CA GLY A 78 1.86 -14.73 -9.24
C GLY A 78 1.66 -15.39 -7.88
N THR A 79 2.75 -15.57 -7.15
CA THR A 79 2.75 -16.15 -5.81
C THR A 79 3.30 -15.17 -4.77
N THR A 80 2.92 -15.33 -3.52
CA THR A 80 3.44 -14.51 -2.42
C THR A 80 4.97 -14.61 -2.32
N ASP A 81 5.51 -15.84 -2.43
CA ASP A 81 6.96 -16.08 -2.41
C ASP A 81 7.68 -15.44 -3.59
N GLY A 82 7.08 -15.48 -4.78
CA GLY A 82 7.60 -14.79 -5.95
C GLY A 82 7.65 -13.28 -5.75
N GLY A 83 6.59 -12.70 -5.19
CA GLY A 83 6.53 -11.26 -4.89
C GLY A 83 7.55 -10.84 -3.83
N ARG A 84 7.71 -11.62 -2.76
CA ARG A 84 8.74 -11.38 -1.74
C ARG A 84 10.15 -11.38 -2.34
N ARG A 85 10.49 -12.40 -3.13
CA ARG A 85 11.79 -12.46 -3.82
C ARG A 85 11.98 -11.24 -4.72
N ALA A 86 10.99 -10.89 -5.54
CA ALA A 86 11.09 -9.75 -6.44
C ALA A 86 11.34 -8.43 -5.69
N ILE A 87 10.74 -8.23 -4.51
CA ILE A 87 10.98 -7.05 -3.68
C ILE A 87 12.40 -7.07 -3.11
N VAL A 88 12.86 -8.19 -2.55
CA VAL A 88 14.21 -8.31 -1.99
C VAL A 88 15.27 -8.09 -3.06
N ASP A 89 15.12 -8.70 -4.23
CA ASP A 89 16.03 -8.53 -5.36
C ASP A 89 16.04 -7.07 -5.86
N PHE A 90 14.88 -6.42 -5.90
CA PHE A 90 14.79 -5.00 -6.24
C PHE A 90 15.54 -4.14 -5.23
N LEU A 91 15.32 -4.32 -3.92
CA LEU A 91 16.03 -3.57 -2.89
C LEU A 91 17.55 -3.75 -3.00
N ALA A 92 18.00 -5.00 -3.19
CA ALA A 92 19.42 -5.29 -3.41
C ALA A 92 19.96 -4.57 -4.65
N SER A 93 19.22 -4.53 -5.75
CA SER A 93 19.61 -3.79 -6.96
C SER A 93 19.74 -2.28 -6.75
N GLN A 94 19.04 -1.75 -5.75
CA GLN A 94 19.14 -0.34 -5.32
C GLN A 94 20.23 -0.12 -4.27
N GLY A 95 21.02 -1.14 -3.93
CA GLY A 95 22.05 -1.08 -2.88
C GLY A 95 21.47 -1.05 -1.46
N ILE A 96 20.20 -1.42 -1.27
CA ILE A 96 19.53 -1.45 0.03
C ILE A 96 19.60 -2.86 0.59
N SER A 97 20.25 -3.02 1.75
CA SER A 97 20.32 -4.27 2.49
C SER A 97 19.55 -4.14 3.80
N ILE A 98 18.52 -4.97 3.97
CA ILE A 98 17.69 -5.04 5.19
C ILE A 98 17.67 -6.51 5.64
N PRO A 99 18.71 -6.97 6.36
CA PRO A 99 18.84 -8.39 6.71
C PRO A 99 17.67 -8.94 7.55
N GLU A 100 17.06 -8.08 8.35
CA GLU A 100 15.91 -8.40 9.21
C GLU A 100 14.56 -8.34 8.48
N LEU A 101 14.53 -8.03 7.19
CA LEU A 101 13.28 -7.89 6.44
C LEU A 101 12.55 -9.23 6.33
N VAL A 102 11.35 -9.28 6.87
CA VAL A 102 10.40 -10.36 6.67
C VAL A 102 9.15 -9.80 6.04
N LEU A 103 8.88 -10.22 4.81
CA LEU A 103 7.66 -9.90 4.08
C LEU A 103 6.76 -11.14 4.05
N GLU A 104 5.49 -10.99 4.31
CA GLU A 104 4.54 -12.10 4.27
C GLU A 104 3.55 -11.95 3.12
N ASN A 105 2.73 -10.91 3.14
CA ASN A 105 1.60 -10.80 2.23
C ASN A 105 1.47 -9.44 1.52
N GLY A 106 2.39 -8.52 1.74
CA GLY A 106 2.45 -7.19 1.12
C GLY A 106 1.48 -6.16 1.70
N SER A 107 0.61 -6.53 2.65
CA SER A 107 -0.32 -5.57 3.27
C SER A 107 0.17 -4.99 4.60
N GLY A 108 1.18 -5.57 5.20
CA GLY A 108 1.62 -5.21 6.56
C GLY A 108 0.69 -5.75 7.67
N LEU A 109 -0.38 -6.46 7.31
CA LEU A 109 -1.33 -7.01 8.28
C LEU A 109 -0.90 -8.44 8.67
N SER A 110 0.23 -8.52 9.35
CA SER A 110 0.83 -9.77 9.81
C SER A 110 1.61 -9.53 11.09
N ARG A 111 1.71 -10.58 11.91
CA ARG A 111 2.53 -10.61 13.13
C ARG A 111 3.97 -11.05 12.87
N ASP A 112 4.23 -11.62 11.70
CA ASP A 112 5.53 -12.19 11.33
C ASP A 112 6.37 -11.20 10.51
N GLU A 113 5.76 -10.17 9.92
CA GLU A 113 6.48 -9.15 9.16
C GLU A 113 7.42 -8.34 10.06
N ARG A 114 8.61 -8.07 9.54
CA ARG A 114 9.70 -7.34 10.24
C ARG A 114 10.38 -6.39 9.28
N ILE A 115 10.62 -5.19 9.76
CA ILE A 115 11.51 -4.20 9.14
C ILE A 115 12.01 -3.26 10.23
N SER A 116 13.25 -2.80 10.13
CA SER A 116 13.76 -1.75 11.02
C SER A 116 13.31 -0.35 10.57
N ALA A 117 13.35 0.60 11.49
CA ALA A 117 13.10 2.01 11.15
C ALA A 117 14.13 2.52 10.15
N GLN A 118 15.41 2.08 10.27
CA GLN A 118 16.46 2.42 9.32
C GLN A 118 16.17 1.83 7.95
N GLY A 119 15.85 0.53 7.85
CA GLY A 119 15.53 -0.10 6.57
C GLY A 119 14.36 0.57 5.85
N LEU A 120 13.31 0.96 6.60
CA LEU A 120 12.20 1.71 6.00
C LEU A 120 12.61 3.14 5.58
N ALA A 121 13.51 3.79 6.32
CA ALA A 121 14.04 5.10 5.93
C ALA A 121 14.89 5.00 4.66
N ASP A 122 15.68 3.94 4.49
CA ASP A 122 16.46 3.69 3.28
C ASP A 122 15.58 3.45 2.05
N VAL A 123 14.48 2.71 2.21
CA VAL A 123 13.44 2.55 1.17
C VAL A 123 12.82 3.90 0.79
N LEU A 124 12.45 4.71 1.78
CA LEU A 124 11.89 6.05 1.53
C LEU A 124 12.90 6.99 0.85
N LEU A 125 14.20 6.90 1.22
CA LEU A 125 15.25 7.67 0.59
C LEU A 125 15.48 7.26 -0.87
N SER A 126 15.45 5.96 -1.15
CA SER A 126 15.52 5.45 -2.52
C SER A 126 14.35 5.94 -3.37
N ALA A 127 13.13 5.87 -2.82
CA ALA A 127 11.94 6.39 -3.47
C ALA A 127 12.04 7.90 -3.74
N TRP A 128 12.58 8.68 -2.79
CA TRP A 128 12.81 10.13 -2.94
C TRP A 128 13.78 10.48 -4.07
N ARG A 129 14.79 9.63 -4.29
CA ARG A 129 15.82 9.81 -5.32
C ARG A 129 15.41 9.26 -6.68
N SER A 130 14.30 8.52 -6.75
CA SER A 130 13.83 7.89 -7.98
C SER A 130 13.12 8.90 -8.90
N GLN A 131 13.07 8.57 -10.19
CA GLN A 131 12.27 9.33 -11.16
C GLN A 131 10.76 9.29 -10.86
N TYR A 132 10.30 8.33 -10.06
CA TYR A 132 8.89 8.15 -9.66
C TYR A 132 8.55 8.85 -8.33
N MET A 133 9.47 9.67 -7.79
CA MET A 133 9.26 10.37 -6.52
C MET A 133 7.95 11.17 -6.49
N PRO A 134 7.58 11.95 -7.54
CA PRO A 134 6.36 12.74 -7.50
C PRO A 134 5.10 11.89 -7.31
N GLU A 135 4.98 10.78 -8.06
CA GLU A 135 3.85 9.85 -7.98
C GLU A 135 3.82 9.15 -6.62
N PHE A 136 4.98 8.68 -6.16
CA PHE A 136 5.08 8.01 -4.87
C PHE A 136 4.72 8.96 -3.71
N ALA A 137 5.32 10.13 -3.66
CA ALA A 137 5.03 11.13 -2.64
C ALA A 137 3.56 11.60 -2.67
N ALA A 138 2.98 11.79 -3.87
CA ALA A 138 1.57 12.15 -4.04
C ALA A 138 0.60 11.01 -3.62
N SER A 139 1.06 9.76 -3.65
CA SER A 139 0.25 8.62 -3.21
C SER A 139 0.06 8.58 -1.69
N LEU A 140 0.99 9.12 -0.91
CA LEU A 140 0.93 9.10 0.55
C LEU A 140 -0.19 10.02 1.10
N PRO A 141 -0.84 9.65 2.22
CA PRO A 141 -1.77 10.53 2.94
C PRO A 141 -1.15 11.89 3.25
N LEU A 142 -1.93 12.95 3.07
CA LEU A 142 -1.52 14.33 3.26
C LEU A 142 -2.14 14.91 4.53
N SER A 143 -1.32 15.55 5.39
CA SER A 143 -1.75 16.10 6.68
C SER A 143 -2.93 17.05 6.55
N ALA A 144 -3.94 16.88 7.42
CA ALA A 144 -5.19 17.64 7.50
C ALA A 144 -5.99 17.73 6.18
N THR A 145 -5.63 16.96 5.15
CA THR A 145 -6.20 17.08 3.79
C THR A 145 -6.89 15.79 3.35
N ASP A 146 -6.18 14.66 3.30
CA ASP A 146 -6.74 13.45 2.73
C ASP A 146 -6.26 12.14 3.41
N GLY A 147 -6.81 11.04 2.96
CA GLY A 147 -6.45 9.69 3.39
C GLY A 147 -6.55 9.51 4.91
N THR A 148 -5.67 8.69 5.45
CA THR A 148 -5.63 8.38 6.90
C THR A 148 -5.12 9.55 7.75
N LEU A 149 -4.57 10.61 7.15
CA LEU A 149 -4.11 11.83 7.84
C LEU A 149 -5.11 12.98 7.80
N ARG A 150 -6.27 12.83 7.18
CA ARG A 150 -7.27 13.90 7.03
C ARG A 150 -7.64 14.60 8.36
N LYS A 151 -7.61 13.87 9.46
CA LYS A 151 -7.94 14.38 10.79
C LYS A 151 -6.74 14.57 11.71
N ARG A 152 -5.52 14.44 11.19
CA ARG A 152 -4.27 14.55 11.96
C ARG A 152 -3.43 15.74 11.50
N PHE A 153 -2.59 16.27 12.39
CA PHE A 153 -1.67 17.39 12.13
C PHE A 153 -2.41 18.62 11.56
N ARG A 154 -3.43 19.06 12.31
CA ARG A 154 -4.38 20.11 11.85
C ARG A 154 -3.92 21.54 12.14
N ALA A 155 -2.75 21.73 12.76
CA ALA A 155 -2.15 23.05 12.91
C ALA A 155 -1.99 23.68 11.52
N PRO A 156 -2.41 24.95 11.33
CA PRO A 156 -2.43 25.61 10.01
C PRO A 156 -1.10 25.52 9.28
N GLU A 157 0.00 25.66 10.00
CA GLU A 157 1.38 25.59 9.48
C GLU A 157 1.80 24.20 9.01
N MET A 158 1.15 23.13 9.49
CA MET A 158 1.45 21.73 9.15
C MET A 158 0.51 21.19 8.06
N GLN A 159 -0.58 21.89 7.76
CA GLN A 159 -1.55 21.45 6.78
C GLN A 159 -0.90 21.32 5.40
N GLY A 160 -1.05 20.16 4.76
CA GLY A 160 -0.51 19.88 3.44
C GLY A 160 1.00 19.71 3.37
N ARG A 161 1.72 19.70 4.52
CA ARG A 161 3.20 19.65 4.54
C ARG A 161 3.78 18.29 4.93
N LEU A 162 2.94 17.34 5.38
CA LEU A 162 3.37 16.00 5.73
C LEU A 162 2.71 14.99 4.81
N ARG A 163 3.52 14.10 4.25
CA ARG A 163 3.11 12.99 3.38
C ARG A 163 3.55 11.69 4.04
N MET A 164 2.65 11.06 4.78
CA MET A 164 3.03 9.93 5.64
C MET A 164 1.99 8.82 5.60
N LYS A 165 2.47 7.57 5.63
CA LYS A 165 1.66 6.37 5.75
C LYS A 165 1.55 5.95 7.21
N THR A 166 0.34 5.64 7.64
CA THR A 166 0.05 5.07 8.97
C THR A 166 0.06 3.55 8.92
N GLY A 167 0.44 2.92 10.03
CA GLY A 167 0.28 1.49 10.30
C GLY A 167 -0.27 1.29 11.71
N THR A 168 -1.25 0.40 11.87
CA THR A 168 -1.82 0.07 13.17
C THR A 168 -2.19 -1.40 13.23
N LEU A 169 -1.68 -2.08 14.24
CA LEU A 169 -2.07 -3.39 14.69
C LEU A 169 -2.21 -3.36 16.21
N GLU A 170 -2.80 -4.37 16.79
CA GLU A 170 -2.76 -4.53 18.25
C GLU A 170 -1.30 -4.53 18.73
N GLY A 171 -0.97 -3.65 19.67
CA GLY A 171 0.40 -3.48 20.16
C GLY A 171 1.37 -2.79 19.21
N VAL A 172 0.92 -2.32 18.04
CA VAL A 172 1.80 -1.62 17.06
C VAL A 172 1.14 -0.33 16.59
N SER A 173 1.92 0.75 16.57
CA SER A 173 1.55 2.01 15.94
C SER A 173 2.74 2.56 15.16
N ALA A 174 2.58 2.74 13.86
CA ALA A 174 3.65 3.21 12.98
C ALA A 174 3.22 4.41 12.15
N LEU A 175 4.19 5.24 11.81
CA LEU A 175 4.04 6.40 10.94
C LEU A 175 5.35 6.62 10.18
N ALA A 176 5.31 6.66 8.85
CA ALA A 176 6.51 6.82 8.04
C ALA A 176 6.24 7.64 6.79
N GLY A 177 7.22 8.45 6.36
CA GLY A 177 7.11 9.27 5.16
C GLY A 177 7.95 10.53 5.22
N TYR A 178 7.44 11.60 4.62
CA TYR A 178 8.15 12.86 4.42
C TYR A 178 7.48 13.99 5.20
N VAL A 179 8.30 14.76 5.93
CA VAL A 179 7.93 15.98 6.64
C VAL A 179 8.63 17.16 5.98
N ASN A 180 7.86 18.05 5.36
CA ASN A 180 8.38 19.31 4.86
C ASN A 180 8.34 20.33 6.02
N ALA A 181 9.46 20.52 6.68
CA ALA A 181 9.62 21.30 7.90
C ALA A 181 9.41 22.80 7.71
N ALA A 182 9.28 23.54 8.81
CA ALA A 182 9.12 25.00 8.80
C ALA A 182 10.28 25.71 8.11
N SER A 183 11.50 25.18 8.24
CA SER A 183 12.71 25.67 7.55
C SER A 183 12.70 25.49 6.02
N GLY A 184 11.72 24.76 5.46
CA GLY A 184 11.68 24.38 4.05
C GLY A 184 12.48 23.10 3.72
N ARG A 185 13.20 22.53 4.68
CA ARG A 185 13.88 21.23 4.53
C ARG A 185 12.87 20.09 4.56
N THR A 186 13.14 19.05 3.79
CA THR A 186 12.36 17.81 3.84
C THR A 186 13.09 16.75 4.63
N PHE A 187 12.42 16.18 5.62
CA PHE A 187 12.93 15.10 6.46
C PHE A 187 12.19 13.78 6.14
N ILE A 188 12.96 12.70 6.02
CA ILE A 188 12.40 11.35 6.09
C ILE A 188 12.21 11.03 7.56
N THR A 189 10.99 10.67 7.93
CA THR A 189 10.62 10.40 9.32
C THR A 189 9.97 9.02 9.40
N VAL A 190 10.52 8.16 10.27
CA VAL A 190 9.99 6.82 10.56
C VAL A 190 9.84 6.67 12.07
N ILE A 191 8.62 6.39 12.49
CA ILE A 191 8.26 6.17 13.89
C ILE A 191 7.57 4.82 13.99
N MET A 192 8.13 3.91 14.78
CA MET A 192 7.59 2.59 15.04
C MET A 192 7.51 2.34 16.55
N LEU A 193 6.31 2.07 17.04
CA LEU A 193 6.02 1.83 18.45
C LEU A 193 5.47 0.42 18.61
N ASN A 194 6.16 -0.40 19.37
CA ASN A 194 5.76 -1.76 19.70
C ASN A 194 5.54 -1.84 21.23
N HIS A 195 4.28 -1.77 21.66
CA HIS A 195 3.90 -1.82 23.07
C HIS A 195 2.40 -2.14 23.18
N PRO A 196 1.92 -2.87 24.19
CA PRO A 196 0.48 -3.13 24.36
C PRO A 196 -0.41 -1.88 24.29
N ALA A 197 0.08 -0.74 24.80
CA ALA A 197 -0.62 0.54 24.73
C ALA A 197 -0.42 1.33 23.43
N ALA A 198 0.32 0.81 22.44
CA ALA A 198 0.68 1.56 21.23
C ALA A 198 -0.54 2.01 20.41
N ALA A 199 -1.62 1.21 20.37
CA ALA A 199 -2.83 1.57 19.65
C ALA A 199 -3.51 2.83 20.24
N GLY A 200 -3.48 3.01 21.56
CA GLY A 200 -4.08 4.16 22.24
C GLY A 200 -3.13 5.37 22.34
N ALA A 201 -1.92 5.18 22.89
CA ALA A 201 -0.97 6.26 23.15
C ALA A 201 -0.10 6.63 21.93
N GLY A 202 0.06 5.72 20.97
CA GLY A 202 0.94 5.88 19.81
C GLY A 202 0.66 7.14 18.99
N PRO A 203 -0.59 7.46 18.64
CA PRO A 203 -0.90 8.67 17.89
C PRO A 203 -0.42 9.97 18.54
N ALA A 204 -0.48 10.08 19.88
CA ALA A 204 0.00 11.25 20.63
C ALA A 204 1.54 11.34 20.58
N VAL A 205 2.24 10.23 20.80
CA VAL A 205 3.71 10.18 20.70
C VAL A 205 4.17 10.53 19.29
N GLN A 206 3.52 9.96 18.29
CA GLN A 206 3.82 10.30 16.87
C GLN A 206 3.61 11.78 16.59
N THR A 207 2.55 12.38 17.13
CA THR A 207 2.27 13.80 16.94
C THR A 207 3.38 14.66 17.52
N ALA A 208 3.77 14.43 18.77
CA ALA A 208 4.85 15.19 19.44
C ALA A 208 6.18 15.08 18.68
N LEU A 209 6.54 13.87 18.23
CA LEU A 209 7.78 13.66 17.47
C LEU A 209 7.75 14.36 16.09
N VAL A 210 6.62 14.29 15.41
CA VAL A 210 6.48 14.95 14.09
C VAL A 210 6.48 16.47 14.24
N GLU A 211 5.84 17.03 15.26
CA GLU A 211 5.87 18.46 15.58
C GLU A 211 7.31 18.93 15.87
N TRP A 212 8.07 18.13 16.61
CA TRP A 212 9.49 18.41 16.84
C TRP A 212 10.30 18.41 15.53
N VAL A 213 10.12 17.39 14.65
CA VAL A 213 10.77 17.35 13.34
C VAL A 213 10.36 18.53 12.47
N PHE A 214 9.07 18.90 12.52
CA PHE A 214 8.55 20.03 11.75
C PHE A 214 9.18 21.37 12.14
N GLY A 215 9.52 21.53 13.41
CA GLY A 215 10.19 22.72 13.94
C GLY A 215 11.67 22.86 13.57
N GLN A 216 12.32 21.83 12.93
CA GLN A 216 13.74 21.89 12.52
C GLN A 216 13.90 22.66 11.19
#